data_e9269f62a194a7431f5c077b674ce1aa
#
_entry.id   e9269f62a194a7431f5c077b674ce1aa
#
_cell.length_a   1.000
_cell.length_b   1.000
_cell.length_c   1.000
_cell.angle_alpha   90.00
_cell.angle_beta   90.00
_cell.angle_gamma   90.00
#
_symmetry.space_group_name_H-M   'P 1'
#
loop_
_entity.id
_entity.type
_entity.pdbx_description
1 polymer ?
#
loop_
_entity_poly.entity_id
_entity_poly.type
_entity_poly.pdbx_seq_one_letter_code
_entity_poly.pdbx_strand_id
1 'polypeptide(L)'
;MIGTDENRAVLYVEVTFWSGKRKAPPSLVSGKYHPHFVVKGTADYLGVCFLDGTECAFDEPALGNAQPLYPDTVDYGPLENNAEFLIYEGANAVGSGRVLGRTIPHRVRQPRK
;
A
#
# COMPACT_ATOMS: atom_id res chain seq x y z
N MET A 1 8.63 -19.51 6.48
CA MET A 1 7.47 -19.47 5.65
C MET A 1 6.87 -18.09 5.61
N ILE A 2 6.51 -17.67 4.45
CA ILE A 2 5.84 -16.40 4.27
C ILE A 2 4.33 -16.67 4.31
N GLY A 3 3.52 -15.67 4.47
CA GLY A 3 2.08 -15.86 4.58
C GLY A 3 1.58 -15.77 6.00
N THR A 4 2.31 -15.03 6.82
CA THR A 4 1.89 -14.75 8.19
C THR A 4 0.75 -13.73 8.17
N ASP A 5 0.16 -13.50 9.33
CA ASP A 5 -0.89 -12.50 9.46
C ASP A 5 -0.39 -11.10 9.10
N GLU A 6 0.91 -10.82 9.32
CA GLU A 6 1.46 -9.52 8.91
C GLU A 6 1.37 -9.33 7.41
N ASN A 7 1.59 -10.40 6.63
CA ASN A 7 1.51 -10.30 5.18
C ASN A 7 0.08 -10.15 4.69
N ARG A 8 -0.89 -10.49 5.52
CA ARG A 8 -2.31 -10.38 5.15
C ARG A 8 -2.97 -9.16 5.77
N ALA A 9 -2.19 -8.36 6.48
CA ALA A 9 -2.73 -7.16 7.11
C ALA A 9 -3.17 -6.15 6.05
N VAL A 10 -4.18 -5.39 6.39
CA VAL A 10 -4.55 -4.21 5.60
C VAL A 10 -3.69 -3.06 6.08
N LEU A 11 -3.07 -2.38 5.14
CA LEU A 11 -2.17 -1.26 5.41
C LEU A 11 -2.95 0.03 5.30
N TYR A 12 -2.96 0.82 6.37
CA TYR A 12 -3.52 2.16 6.35
C TYR A 12 -2.37 3.11 6.08
N VAL A 13 -2.44 3.84 4.98
CA VAL A 13 -1.31 4.62 4.48
C VAL A 13 -1.72 6.04 4.15
N GLU A 14 -0.75 6.95 4.29
CA GLU A 14 -0.84 8.29 3.73
C GLU A 14 0.07 8.32 2.52
N VAL A 15 -0.46 8.78 1.39
CA VAL A 15 0.27 8.77 0.13
C VAL A 15 0.17 10.12 -0.54
N THR A 16 1.20 10.48 -1.30
CA THR A 16 1.23 11.69 -2.09
C THR A 16 1.68 11.30 -3.49
N PHE A 17 0.86 11.59 -4.49
CA PHE A 17 1.20 11.32 -5.89
C PHE A 17 1.76 12.59 -6.50
N TRP A 18 2.89 12.47 -7.18
CA TRP A 18 3.58 13.61 -7.75
C TRP A 18 3.02 13.93 -9.12
N SER A 19 2.87 15.22 -9.41
CA SER A 19 2.58 15.63 -10.77
C SER A 19 3.77 15.25 -11.66
N GLY A 20 3.45 14.84 -12.87
CA GLY A 20 4.47 14.39 -13.79
C GLY A 20 3.82 14.11 -15.13
N LYS A 21 4.02 12.91 -15.65
CA LYS A 21 3.47 12.56 -16.96
C LYS A 21 2.03 12.12 -16.90
N ARG A 22 1.53 11.76 -15.73
CA ARG A 22 0.12 11.36 -15.59
C ARG A 22 -0.75 12.59 -15.75
N LYS A 23 -1.89 12.40 -16.38
CA LYS A 23 -2.86 13.48 -16.54
C LYS A 23 -3.71 13.67 -15.29
N ALA A 24 -3.87 12.63 -14.49
CA ALA A 24 -4.67 12.67 -13.29
C ALA A 24 -4.10 11.70 -12.27
N PRO A 25 -4.30 11.96 -10.97
CA PRO A 25 -3.88 10.99 -9.96
C PRO A 25 -4.70 9.70 -10.08
N PRO A 26 -4.18 8.59 -9.56
CA PRO A 26 -4.94 7.34 -9.60
C PRO A 26 -6.15 7.41 -8.67
N SER A 27 -7.14 6.58 -8.94
CA SER A 27 -8.29 6.40 -8.07
C SER A 27 -7.99 5.27 -7.08
N LEU A 28 -8.08 5.56 -5.79
CA LEU A 28 -7.84 4.56 -4.76
C LEU A 28 -9.07 3.68 -4.52
N VAL A 29 -10.23 4.07 -5.06
CA VAL A 29 -11.47 3.34 -4.80
C VAL A 29 -11.88 2.44 -5.96
N SER A 30 -11.15 2.46 -7.07
CA SER A 30 -11.56 1.71 -8.25
C SER A 30 -11.38 0.20 -8.08
N GLY A 31 -10.55 -0.24 -7.15
CA GLY A 31 -10.18 -1.64 -7.01
C GLY A 31 -9.19 -2.10 -8.07
N LYS A 32 -8.72 -1.21 -8.91
CA LYS A 32 -7.86 -1.56 -10.05
C LYS A 32 -6.46 -0.98 -9.95
N TYR A 33 -6.18 -0.24 -8.89
CA TYR A 33 -4.86 0.37 -8.75
C TYR A 33 -3.92 -0.55 -7.99
N HIS A 34 -2.93 -1.09 -8.66
CA HIS A 34 -2.00 -2.08 -8.12
C HIS A 34 -0.56 -1.59 -8.27
N PRO A 35 -0.14 -0.61 -7.47
CA PRO A 35 1.25 -0.15 -7.53
C PRO A 35 2.16 -1.06 -6.71
N HIS A 36 3.44 -0.72 -6.70
CA HIS A 36 4.42 -1.33 -5.81
C HIS A 36 4.91 -0.29 -4.82
N PHE A 37 5.08 -0.70 -3.58
CA PHE A 37 5.72 0.12 -2.55
C PHE A 37 7.15 -0.36 -2.39
N VAL A 38 8.10 0.57 -2.38
CA VAL A 38 9.51 0.27 -2.12
C VAL A 38 9.89 1.03 -0.86
N VAL A 39 10.09 0.30 0.24
CA VAL A 39 10.41 0.91 1.52
C VAL A 39 11.80 1.52 1.45
N LYS A 40 11.96 2.71 2.01
CA LYS A 40 13.26 3.39 2.02
C LYS A 40 14.32 2.48 2.64
N GLY A 41 15.47 2.40 1.98
CA GLY A 41 16.56 1.54 2.40
C GLY A 41 16.47 0.12 1.87
N THR A 42 15.44 -0.21 1.11
CA THR A 42 15.32 -1.53 0.48
C THR A 42 15.21 -1.36 -1.02
N ALA A 43 15.32 -2.48 -1.74
CA ALA A 43 15.14 -2.50 -3.18
C ALA A 43 13.99 -3.42 -3.60
N ASP A 44 13.18 -3.86 -2.63
CA ASP A 44 12.13 -4.83 -2.90
C ASP A 44 10.85 -4.14 -3.33
N TYR A 45 10.27 -4.62 -4.42
CA TYR A 45 9.00 -4.11 -4.94
C TYR A 45 7.87 -4.90 -4.31
N LEU A 46 7.12 -4.25 -3.43
CA LEU A 46 6.06 -4.89 -2.66
C LEU A 46 4.72 -4.54 -3.30
N GLY A 47 4.18 -5.44 -4.08
CA GLY A 47 2.94 -5.21 -4.81
C GLY A 47 1.73 -5.12 -3.88
N VAL A 48 0.91 -4.09 -4.07
CA VAL A 48 -0.27 -3.87 -3.25
C VAL A 48 -1.46 -3.53 -4.15
N CYS A 49 -2.66 -3.71 -3.59
CA CYS A 49 -3.89 -3.30 -4.22
C CYS A 49 -4.61 -2.33 -3.27
N PHE A 50 -4.96 -1.15 -3.75
CA PHE A 50 -5.76 -0.23 -2.95
C PHE A 50 -7.20 -0.71 -2.92
N LEU A 51 -7.76 -0.77 -1.71
CA LEU A 51 -9.14 -1.20 -1.48
C LEU A 51 -10.08 0.00 -1.47
N ASP A 52 -9.64 1.09 -0.83
CA ASP A 52 -10.38 2.33 -0.78
C ASP A 52 -9.44 3.46 -0.40
N GLY A 53 -9.96 4.65 -0.39
CA GLY A 53 -9.18 5.81 0.00
C GLY A 53 -9.91 7.10 -0.30
N THR A 54 -9.26 8.20 0.08
CA THR A 54 -9.79 9.52 -0.21
C THR A 54 -9.46 9.91 -1.65
N GLU A 55 -10.13 10.93 -2.13
CA GLU A 55 -9.84 11.45 -3.47
C GLU A 55 -8.42 12.00 -3.49
N CYS A 56 -7.70 11.76 -4.59
CA CYS A 56 -6.32 12.19 -4.73
C CYS A 56 -6.22 13.42 -5.59
N ALA A 57 -5.35 14.35 -5.18
CA ALA A 57 -4.89 15.44 -6.01
C ALA A 57 -3.38 15.38 -6.05
N PHE A 58 -2.77 15.81 -7.16
CA PHE A 58 -1.32 15.79 -7.26
C PHE A 58 -0.69 16.64 -6.18
N ASP A 59 0.40 16.13 -5.59
CA ASP A 59 1.24 16.81 -4.62
C ASP A 59 0.51 17.12 -3.30
N GLU A 60 -0.60 16.43 -3.04
CA GLU A 60 -1.34 16.56 -1.78
C GLU A 60 -1.51 15.19 -1.13
N PRO A 61 -1.43 15.13 0.20
CA PRO A 61 -1.60 13.84 0.88
C PRO A 61 -3.02 13.31 0.75
N ALA A 62 -3.12 12.01 0.60
CA ALA A 62 -4.38 11.28 0.57
C ALA A 62 -4.24 10.06 1.49
N LEU A 63 -5.35 9.56 1.98
CA LEU A 63 -5.38 8.41 2.86
C LEU A 63 -5.99 7.22 2.12
N GLY A 64 -5.46 6.04 2.38
CA GLY A 64 -5.99 4.86 1.73
C GLY A 64 -5.71 3.59 2.50
N ASN A 65 -6.44 2.56 2.13
CA ASN A 65 -6.24 1.21 2.63
C ASN A 65 -5.76 0.34 1.49
N ALA A 66 -4.66 -0.37 1.70
CA ALA A 66 -4.07 -1.23 0.70
C ALA A 66 -3.82 -2.60 1.28
N GLN A 67 -3.88 -3.61 0.44
CA GLN A 67 -3.57 -4.97 0.88
C GLN A 67 -2.47 -5.54 0.02
N PRO A 68 -1.62 -6.42 0.61
CA PRO A 68 -0.61 -7.12 -0.17
C PRO A 68 -1.24 -7.97 -1.26
N LEU A 69 -0.64 -7.96 -2.44
CA LEU A 69 -1.08 -8.80 -3.55
C LEU A 69 -0.52 -10.21 -3.49
N TYR A 70 0.66 -10.37 -2.93
CA TYR A 70 1.38 -11.64 -2.96
C TYR A 70 1.75 -12.08 -1.54
N PRO A 71 0.74 -12.26 -0.65
CA PRO A 71 1.05 -12.46 0.77
C PRO A 71 1.76 -13.78 1.06
N ASP A 72 1.66 -14.76 0.16
CA ASP A 72 2.23 -16.09 0.40
C ASP A 72 3.64 -16.23 -0.18
N THR A 73 4.10 -15.27 -0.96
CA THR A 73 5.40 -15.42 -1.65
C THR A 73 6.34 -14.23 -1.45
N VAL A 74 5.83 -13.12 -0.94
CA VAL A 74 6.61 -11.88 -0.76
C VAL A 74 6.51 -11.46 0.70
N ASP A 75 7.65 -11.04 1.25
CA ASP A 75 7.70 -10.59 2.65
C ASP A 75 7.33 -9.11 2.73
N TYR A 76 6.19 -8.82 3.35
CA TYR A 76 5.71 -7.45 3.55
C TYR A 76 6.09 -6.87 4.92
N GLY A 77 6.95 -7.57 5.67
CA GLY A 77 7.41 -7.09 6.96
C GLY A 77 7.99 -5.68 6.96
N PRO A 78 8.73 -5.26 5.91
CA PRO A 78 9.27 -3.90 5.90
C PRO A 78 8.22 -2.79 5.92
N LEU A 79 6.97 -3.08 5.54
CA LEU A 79 5.90 -2.08 5.61
C LEU A 79 5.30 -2.03 7.02
N GLU A 80 6.15 -1.81 7.99
CA GLU A 80 5.73 -1.66 9.38
C GLU A 80 5.25 -0.24 9.65
N ASN A 81 4.67 -0.03 10.83
CA ASN A 81 4.15 1.29 11.20
C ASN A 81 5.24 2.34 11.08
N ASN A 82 4.89 3.46 10.48
CA ASN A 82 5.77 4.61 10.22
C ASN A 82 6.82 4.37 9.12
N ALA A 83 6.83 3.20 8.49
CA ALA A 83 7.73 2.98 7.36
C ALA A 83 7.42 3.95 6.23
N GLU A 84 8.45 4.57 5.68
CA GLU A 84 8.32 5.45 4.52
C GLU A 84 8.68 4.67 3.27
N PHE A 85 7.95 4.94 2.20
CA PHE A 85 8.12 4.21 0.96
C PHE A 85 7.93 5.11 -0.25
N LEU A 86 8.46 4.66 -1.37
CA LEU A 86 8.16 5.24 -2.68
C LEU A 86 7.11 4.38 -3.35
N ILE A 87 6.30 5.01 -4.18
CA ILE A 87 5.25 4.32 -4.94
C ILE A 87 5.74 4.22 -6.38
N TYR A 88 5.76 3.00 -6.90
CA TYR A 88 6.21 2.73 -8.26
C TYR A 88 5.08 2.21 -9.12
N GLU A 89 5.03 2.69 -10.35
CA GLU A 89 4.24 2.11 -11.44
C GLU A 89 5.24 1.62 -12.45
N GLY A 90 5.41 0.30 -12.53
CA GLY A 90 6.48 -0.26 -13.31
C GLY A 90 7.83 0.22 -12.78
N ALA A 91 8.66 0.78 -13.64
CA ALA A 91 9.98 1.26 -13.25
C ALA A 91 9.99 2.73 -12.81
N ASN A 92 8.83 3.37 -12.75
CA ASN A 92 8.74 4.81 -12.50
C ASN A 92 8.21 5.09 -11.10
N ALA A 93 8.96 5.87 -10.33
CA ALA A 93 8.47 6.37 -9.05
C ALA A 93 7.45 7.47 -9.33
N VAL A 94 6.26 7.32 -8.76
CA VAL A 94 5.15 8.24 -9.02
C VAL A 94 4.65 8.92 -7.76
N GLY A 95 5.20 8.57 -6.60
CA GLY A 95 4.78 9.18 -5.36
C GLY A 95 5.52 8.60 -4.19
N SER A 96 5.11 9.02 -3.00
CA SER A 96 5.68 8.55 -1.75
C SER A 96 4.58 8.37 -0.73
N GLY A 97 4.90 7.71 0.37
CA GLY A 97 3.94 7.54 1.43
C GLY A 97 4.55 7.02 2.71
N ARG A 98 3.68 6.81 3.67
CA ARG A 98 4.05 6.31 4.99
C ARG A 98 2.94 5.41 5.51
N VAL A 99 3.34 4.32 6.16
CA VAL A 99 2.37 3.42 6.80
C VAL A 99 1.93 4.05 8.12
N LEU A 100 0.63 4.27 8.25
CA LEU A 100 0.05 4.82 9.48
C LEU A 100 -0.37 3.70 10.42
N GLY A 101 -0.74 2.53 9.89
CA GLY A 101 -1.13 1.41 10.71
C GLY A 101 -1.29 0.16 9.89
N ARG A 102 -1.29 -0.97 10.59
CA ARG A 102 -1.55 -2.28 9.98
C ARG A 102 -2.59 -2.97 10.82
N THR A 103 -3.60 -3.51 10.17
CA THR A 103 -4.64 -4.26 10.88
C THR A 103 -4.55 -5.72 10.45
N ILE A 104 -4.68 -6.60 11.42
CA ILE A 104 -4.78 -8.02 11.11
C ILE A 104 -6.14 -8.26 10.49
N PRO A 105 -6.18 -8.87 9.34
CA PRO A 105 -7.49 -9.18 8.79
C PRO A 105 -8.25 -10.06 9.73
N HIS A 106 -9.54 -9.97 9.79
CA HIS A 106 -10.23 -10.58 10.69
C HIS A 106 -10.56 -11.72 10.52
N ARG A 107 -9.95 -12.24 10.65
CA ARG A 107 -10.23 -13.43 10.65
C ARG A 107 -10.75 -13.73 11.87
N VAL A 108 -10.74 -13.49 12.17
CA VAL A 108 -10.93 -13.72 13.21
C VAL A 108 -11.90 -13.47 13.88
N ARG A 109 -12.25 -13.30 13.84
CA ARG A 109 -13.02 -13.08 14.52
C ARG A 109 -14.05 -13.55 14.63
N GLN A 110 -14.11 -14.12 14.59
CA GLN A 110 -14.80 -14.57 14.65
C GLN A 110 -15.32 -14.98 15.45
N PRO A 111 -15.99 -15.13 15.65
CA PRO A 111 -16.55 -15.47 16.24
C PRO A 111 -17.11 -16.09 16.78
N ARG A 112 -17.36 -16.26 16.96
CA ARG A 112 -17.83 -16.70 17.34
C ARG A 112 -18.49 -17.05 17.77
N LYS A 113 -18.67 -17.31 17.88
CA LYS A 113 -19.24 -17.69 18.12
C LYS A 113 -19.59 -18.01 18.50
#